data_de2295a8c0c4b44e98efb98273b5b09a
#
_entry.id   de2295a8c0c4b44e98efb98273b5b09a
#
_cell.length_a   1.000
_cell.length_b   1.000
_cell.length_c   1.000
_cell.angle_alpha   90.00
_cell.angle_beta   90.00
_cell.angle_gamma   90.00
#
_symmetry.space_group_name_H-M   'P 1'
#
loop_
_entity.id
_entity.type
_entity.pdbx_description
1 polymer ?
#
loop_
_entity_poly.entity_id
_entity_poly.type
_entity_poly.pdbx_seq_one_letter_code
_entity_poly.pdbx_strand_id
1 'polypeptide(L)'
;MIYQVTALVILAVFYGCYFLKMLMQQRKGIRTDQIGQGKVGFVKFVEVTMKIATLLVPAAEVISILLNTTCFWAPFRICGAVIGALGATVFVTSVVTMRDSWRAGVSKTDKTELVADGIYQISRNPAFLGFDLVYIGILLMFFNPWLLIASVFAMLMFHLQIVNVEEDFLLETFGQEYLAYKKKVNRYIGRK
;
A
#
# COMPACT_ATOMS: atom_id res chain seq x y z
N MET A 1 19.17 18.40 -5.61
CA MET A 1 18.37 18.32 -6.86
C MET A 1 18.16 16.87 -7.33
N ILE A 2 19.19 16.03 -7.51
CA ILE A 2 18.99 14.65 -8.01
C ILE A 2 18.06 13.81 -7.13
N TYR A 3 18.24 13.80 -5.82
CA TYR A 3 17.39 13.05 -4.89
C TYR A 3 15.92 13.50 -4.92
N GLN A 4 15.67 14.81 -5.07
CA GLN A 4 14.31 15.34 -5.18
C GLN A 4 13.63 14.84 -6.46
N VAL A 5 14.33 14.90 -7.60
CA VAL A 5 13.82 14.38 -8.88
C VAL A 5 13.55 12.87 -8.77
N THR A 6 14.49 12.10 -8.23
CA THR A 6 14.32 10.64 -8.04
C THR A 6 13.10 10.34 -7.18
N ALA A 7 12.93 11.03 -6.04
CA ALA A 7 11.78 10.82 -5.17
C ALA A 7 10.46 11.19 -5.86
N LEU A 8 10.40 12.32 -6.55
CA LEU A 8 9.21 12.71 -7.30
C LEU A 8 8.86 11.72 -8.40
N VAL A 9 9.85 11.13 -9.09
CA VAL A 9 9.61 10.07 -10.08
C VAL A 9 9.04 8.82 -9.40
N ILE A 10 9.60 8.39 -8.25
CA ILE A 10 9.07 7.25 -7.48
C ILE A 10 7.60 7.50 -7.11
N LEU A 11 7.29 8.66 -6.54
CA LEU A 11 5.91 9.01 -6.15
C LEU A 11 4.98 9.12 -7.36
N ALA A 12 5.45 9.68 -8.48
CA ALA A 12 4.66 9.78 -9.71
C ALA A 12 4.32 8.40 -10.28
N VAL A 13 5.26 7.45 -10.29
CA VAL A 13 5.01 6.07 -10.72
C VAL A 13 4.03 5.39 -9.77
N PHE A 14 4.26 5.50 -8.47
CA PHE A 14 3.46 4.84 -7.44
C PHE A 14 2.01 5.35 -7.41
N TYR A 15 1.81 6.65 -7.17
CA TYR A 15 0.47 7.25 -7.13
C TYR A 15 -0.17 7.33 -8.50
N GLY A 16 0.63 7.50 -9.56
CA GLY A 16 0.16 7.43 -10.94
C GLY A 16 -0.48 6.08 -11.25
N CYS A 17 0.17 4.97 -10.87
CA CYS A 17 -0.40 3.62 -11.00
C CYS A 17 -1.73 3.50 -10.21
N TYR A 18 -1.76 3.97 -8.95
CA TYR A 18 -2.95 3.95 -8.10
C TYR A 18 -4.13 4.68 -8.76
N PHE A 19 -3.94 5.95 -9.15
CA PHE A 19 -5.00 6.77 -9.73
C PHE A 19 -5.42 6.30 -11.13
N LEU A 20 -4.47 5.88 -11.96
CA LEU A 20 -4.79 5.31 -13.28
C LEU A 20 -5.63 4.05 -13.14
N LYS A 21 -5.28 3.16 -12.21
CA LYS A 21 -6.09 1.96 -11.94
C LYS A 21 -7.49 2.30 -11.46
N MET A 22 -7.61 3.25 -10.55
CA MET A 22 -8.91 3.73 -10.06
C MET A 22 -9.77 4.28 -11.19
N LEU A 23 -9.20 5.13 -12.07
CA LEU A 23 -9.90 5.69 -13.22
C LEU A 23 -10.32 4.62 -14.24
N MET A 24 -9.44 3.65 -14.52
CA MET A 24 -9.75 2.54 -15.43
C MET A 24 -10.91 1.68 -14.90
N GLN A 25 -10.92 1.39 -13.60
CA GLN A 25 -11.99 0.63 -12.97
C GLN A 25 -13.31 1.42 -12.95
N GLN A 26 -13.25 2.71 -12.65
CA GLN A 26 -14.43 3.58 -12.69
C GLN A 26 -15.08 3.60 -14.08
N ARG A 27 -14.29 3.63 -15.17
CA ARG A 27 -14.81 3.53 -16.54
C ARG A 27 -15.49 2.19 -16.85
N LYS A 28 -15.15 1.12 -16.11
CA LYS A 28 -15.80 -0.19 -16.20
C LYS A 28 -16.98 -0.34 -15.25
N GLY A 29 -17.40 0.73 -14.54
CA GLY A 29 -18.45 0.67 -13.53
C GLY A 29 -18.04 -0.01 -12.22
N ILE A 30 -16.73 -0.27 -12.04
CA ILE A 30 -16.18 -0.91 -10.85
C ILE A 30 -15.83 0.18 -9.82
N ARG A 31 -16.41 0.09 -8.62
CA ARG A 31 -16.09 1.01 -7.53
C ARG A 31 -14.83 0.55 -6.80
N THR A 32 -13.74 1.27 -6.99
CA THR A 32 -12.44 0.92 -6.41
C THR A 32 -12.36 1.23 -4.91
N ASP A 33 -12.78 2.44 -4.49
CA ASP A 33 -12.73 2.89 -3.09
C ASP A 33 -13.94 2.35 -2.32
N GLN A 34 -13.68 1.36 -1.47
CA GLN A 34 -14.64 0.68 -0.60
C GLN A 34 -14.43 1.03 0.89
N ILE A 35 -13.41 1.87 1.17
CA ILE A 35 -12.97 2.18 2.53
C ILE A 35 -14.10 2.87 3.32
N GLY A 36 -14.45 2.31 4.49
CA GLY A 36 -15.43 2.87 5.44
C GLY A 36 -16.90 2.73 5.03
N GLN A 37 -17.21 2.15 3.86
CA GLN A 37 -18.58 2.08 3.35
C GLN A 37 -19.36 0.90 3.95
N GLY A 38 -20.54 1.21 4.53
CA GLY A 38 -21.41 0.21 5.13
C GLY A 38 -20.84 -0.49 6.37
N LYS A 39 -19.75 0.04 6.95
CA LYS A 39 -19.07 -0.54 8.11
C LYS A 39 -19.35 0.24 9.38
N VAL A 40 -19.27 -0.42 10.54
CA VAL A 40 -19.53 0.16 11.86
C VAL A 40 -18.44 -0.25 12.85
N GLY A 41 -18.36 0.44 14.00
CA GLY A 41 -17.47 0.10 15.09
C GLY A 41 -15.97 0.19 14.73
N PHE A 42 -15.20 -0.76 15.25
CA PHE A 42 -13.73 -0.76 15.13
C PHE A 42 -13.25 -0.86 13.68
N VAL A 43 -13.91 -1.64 12.84
CA VAL A 43 -13.55 -1.79 11.41
C VAL A 43 -13.67 -0.45 10.69
N LYS A 44 -14.77 0.29 10.91
CA LYS A 44 -14.93 1.64 10.33
C LYS A 44 -13.85 2.60 10.81
N PHE A 45 -13.54 2.55 12.12
CA PHE A 45 -12.48 3.37 12.70
C PHE A 45 -11.12 3.10 12.02
N VAL A 46 -10.71 1.83 11.90
CA VAL A 46 -9.45 1.45 11.27
C VAL A 46 -9.40 1.93 9.81
N GLU A 47 -10.44 1.66 9.03
CA GLU A 47 -10.48 2.06 7.61
C GLU A 47 -10.45 3.58 7.41
N VAL A 48 -11.27 4.33 8.16
CA VAL A 48 -11.30 5.80 8.03
C VAL A 48 -9.97 6.42 8.46
N THR A 49 -9.40 5.93 9.56
CA THR A 49 -8.11 6.41 10.07
C THR A 49 -6.98 6.09 9.08
N MET A 50 -6.98 4.87 8.53
CA MET A 50 -6.06 4.48 7.46
C MET A 50 -6.20 5.41 6.24
N LYS A 51 -7.43 5.71 5.81
CA LYS A 51 -7.67 6.62 4.67
C LYS A 51 -7.12 8.01 4.95
N ILE A 52 -7.31 8.55 6.15
CA ILE A 52 -6.73 9.84 6.55
C ILE A 52 -5.20 9.77 6.51
N ALA A 53 -4.60 8.73 7.07
CA ALA A 53 -3.16 8.54 7.06
C ALA A 53 -2.59 8.48 5.62
N THR A 54 -3.25 7.76 4.71
CA THR A 54 -2.85 7.65 3.30
C THR A 54 -3.02 8.95 2.50
N LEU A 55 -3.70 9.95 3.02
CA LEU A 55 -3.74 11.31 2.47
C LEU A 55 -2.67 12.22 3.09
N LEU A 56 -2.40 12.05 4.39
CA LEU A 56 -1.43 12.89 5.11
C LEU A 56 0.02 12.56 4.74
N VAL A 57 0.35 11.26 4.58
CA VAL A 57 1.73 10.86 4.25
C VAL A 57 2.21 11.45 2.93
N PRO A 58 1.48 11.34 1.78
CA PRO A 58 1.90 11.98 0.54
C PRO A 58 2.12 13.49 0.65
N ALA A 59 1.28 14.18 1.41
CA ALA A 59 1.46 15.61 1.65
C ALA A 59 2.76 15.89 2.41
N ALA A 60 3.03 15.11 3.47
CA ALA A 60 4.27 15.22 4.24
C ALA A 60 5.51 14.85 3.40
N GLU A 61 5.41 13.82 2.55
CA GLU A 61 6.46 13.42 1.60
C GLU A 61 6.79 14.56 0.64
N VAL A 62 5.78 15.12 -0.04
CA VAL A 62 5.97 16.21 -1.00
C VAL A 62 6.59 17.43 -0.32
N ILE A 63 6.10 17.84 0.86
CA ILE A 63 6.67 18.96 1.61
C ILE A 63 8.13 18.67 1.96
N SER A 64 8.44 17.47 2.46
CA SER A 64 9.82 17.07 2.82
C SER A 64 10.76 17.08 1.63
N ILE A 65 10.30 16.64 0.46
CA ILE A 65 11.04 16.64 -0.80
C ILE A 65 11.31 18.08 -1.26
N LEU A 66 10.29 18.94 -1.27
CA LEU A 66 10.42 20.34 -1.71
C LEU A 66 11.37 21.12 -0.80
N LEU A 67 11.26 20.94 0.51
CA LEU A 67 12.16 21.56 1.49
C LEU A 67 13.53 20.87 1.56
N ASN A 68 13.70 19.75 0.89
CA ASN A 68 14.93 18.93 0.91
C ASN A 68 15.41 18.62 2.34
N THR A 69 14.48 18.36 3.25
CA THR A 69 14.79 18.08 4.66
C THR A 69 15.53 16.75 4.76
N THR A 70 16.67 16.72 5.43
CA THR A 70 17.36 15.48 5.79
C THR A 70 18.48 15.73 6.80
N CYS A 71 18.73 14.77 7.67
CA CYS A 71 19.92 14.68 8.48
C CYS A 71 20.82 13.51 8.09
N PHE A 72 20.44 12.76 7.03
CA PHE A 72 21.16 11.57 6.61
C PHE A 72 22.18 11.86 5.50
N TRP A 73 23.24 11.07 5.50
CA TRP A 73 24.31 11.12 4.50
C TRP A 73 23.86 10.50 3.18
N ALA A 74 24.60 10.80 2.12
CA ALA A 74 24.30 10.31 0.77
C ALA A 74 24.03 8.80 0.66
N PRO A 75 24.77 7.88 1.33
CA PRO A 75 24.48 6.45 1.28
C PRO A 75 23.06 6.07 1.75
N PHE A 76 22.55 6.70 2.81
CA PHE A 76 21.18 6.47 3.29
C PHE A 76 20.15 6.95 2.27
N ARG A 77 20.38 8.08 1.64
CA ARG A 77 19.51 8.60 0.58
C ARG A 77 19.49 7.70 -0.67
N ILE A 78 20.65 7.14 -1.03
CA ILE A 78 20.75 6.17 -2.13
C ILE A 78 19.99 4.89 -1.76
N CYS A 79 20.19 4.36 -0.55
CA CYS A 79 19.46 3.20 -0.05
C CYS A 79 17.95 3.46 -0.06
N GLY A 80 17.52 4.65 0.40
CA GLY A 80 16.13 5.08 0.35
C GLY A 80 15.56 5.11 -1.06
N ALA A 81 16.33 5.61 -2.03
CA ALA A 81 15.91 5.61 -3.44
C ALA A 81 15.72 4.20 -4.00
N VAL A 82 16.62 3.27 -3.67
CA VAL A 82 16.51 1.85 -4.07
C VAL A 82 15.29 1.19 -3.43
N ILE A 83 15.08 1.38 -2.11
CA ILE A 83 13.94 0.84 -1.39
C ILE A 83 12.63 1.41 -1.94
N GLY A 84 12.54 2.71 -2.15
CA GLY A 84 11.35 3.36 -2.70
C GLY A 84 11.03 2.91 -4.13
N ALA A 85 12.04 2.77 -5.00
CA ALA A 85 11.86 2.24 -6.34
C ALA A 85 11.39 0.78 -6.33
N LEU A 86 11.96 -0.05 -5.44
CA LEU A 86 11.51 -1.42 -5.21
C LEU A 86 10.05 -1.44 -4.73
N GLY A 87 9.68 -0.58 -3.79
CA GLY A 87 8.32 -0.44 -3.29
C GLY A 87 7.31 -0.10 -4.39
N ALA A 88 7.65 0.90 -5.24
CA ALA A 88 6.83 1.26 -6.39
C ALA A 88 6.68 0.08 -7.38
N THR A 89 7.74 -0.68 -7.62
CA THR A 89 7.71 -1.87 -8.49
C THR A 89 6.82 -2.97 -7.90
N VAL A 90 6.95 -3.26 -6.61
CA VAL A 90 6.12 -4.23 -5.89
C VAL A 90 4.64 -3.84 -5.97
N PHE A 91 4.32 -2.57 -5.75
CA PHE A 91 2.96 -2.07 -5.84
C PHE A 91 2.37 -2.19 -7.26
N VAL A 92 3.10 -1.72 -8.27
CA VAL A 92 2.67 -1.81 -9.67
C VAL A 92 2.42 -3.27 -10.06
N THR A 93 3.36 -4.16 -9.74
CA THR A 93 3.22 -5.60 -10.03
C THR A 93 2.00 -6.19 -9.33
N SER A 94 1.75 -5.80 -8.07
CA SER A 94 0.59 -6.22 -7.29
C SER A 94 -0.73 -5.82 -7.96
N VAL A 95 -0.86 -4.54 -8.33
CA VAL A 95 -2.06 -3.99 -9.00
C VAL A 95 -2.30 -4.66 -10.35
N VAL A 96 -1.23 -4.90 -11.13
CA VAL A 96 -1.32 -5.56 -12.42
C VAL A 96 -1.75 -7.01 -12.27
N THR A 97 -1.19 -7.75 -11.30
CA THR A 97 -1.53 -9.14 -11.03
C THR A 97 -2.99 -9.31 -10.58
N MET A 98 -3.50 -8.41 -9.72
CA MET A 98 -4.90 -8.46 -9.27
C MET A 98 -5.93 -8.10 -10.36
N ARG A 99 -5.52 -7.45 -11.44
CA ARG A 99 -6.42 -7.06 -12.54
C ARG A 99 -7.68 -6.34 -12.01
N ASP A 100 -8.86 -6.79 -12.39
CA ASP A 100 -10.13 -6.18 -12.00
C ASP A 100 -10.60 -6.59 -10.60
N SER A 101 -9.89 -7.49 -9.90
CA SER A 101 -10.15 -7.82 -8.50
C SER A 101 -9.52 -6.83 -7.50
N TRP A 102 -8.61 -5.93 -7.96
CA TRP A 102 -7.99 -4.96 -7.08
C TRP A 102 -8.99 -3.93 -6.54
N ARG A 103 -8.97 -3.72 -5.22
CA ARG A 103 -9.81 -2.73 -4.50
C ARG A 103 -8.96 -2.04 -3.42
N ALA A 104 -9.36 -0.82 -3.08
CA ALA A 104 -8.93 -0.14 -1.86
C ALA A 104 -10.02 -0.39 -0.80
N GLY A 105 -9.72 -1.24 0.18
CA GLY A 105 -10.69 -1.79 1.13
C GLY A 105 -11.49 -2.98 0.57
N VAL A 106 -12.35 -3.57 1.39
CA VAL A 106 -13.11 -4.78 1.06
C VAL A 106 -14.58 -4.47 0.78
N SER A 107 -15.17 -5.15 -0.20
CA SER A 107 -16.58 -5.05 -0.56
C SER A 107 -17.24 -6.42 -0.46
N LYS A 108 -18.36 -6.51 0.27
CA LYS A 108 -19.17 -7.74 0.36
C LYS A 108 -20.09 -7.95 -0.85
N THR A 109 -20.27 -6.94 -1.69
CA THR A 109 -21.19 -6.97 -2.84
C THR A 109 -20.50 -7.27 -4.18
N ASP A 110 -19.21 -6.99 -4.28
CA ASP A 110 -18.46 -7.18 -5.52
C ASP A 110 -18.00 -8.64 -5.65
N LYS A 111 -18.20 -9.20 -6.85
CA LYS A 111 -17.60 -10.50 -7.18
C LYS A 111 -16.10 -10.29 -7.41
N THR A 112 -15.29 -10.78 -6.51
CA THR A 112 -13.82 -10.82 -6.61
C THR A 112 -13.34 -12.26 -6.62
N GLU A 113 -12.19 -12.51 -7.23
CA GLU A 113 -11.53 -13.82 -7.22
C GLU A 113 -10.35 -13.80 -6.24
N LEU A 114 -10.05 -14.93 -5.62
CA LEU A 114 -8.84 -15.06 -4.81
C LEU A 114 -7.62 -15.09 -5.72
N VAL A 115 -6.82 -14.03 -5.69
CA VAL A 115 -5.57 -13.95 -6.45
C VAL A 115 -4.44 -14.51 -5.60
N ALA A 116 -3.86 -15.64 -6.03
CA ALA A 116 -2.80 -16.34 -5.33
C ALA A 116 -1.57 -16.63 -6.22
N ASP A 117 -1.50 -16.05 -7.42
CA ASP A 117 -0.43 -16.21 -8.41
C ASP A 117 0.52 -14.99 -8.45
N GLY A 118 1.55 -15.07 -9.29
CA GLY A 118 2.52 -14.00 -9.46
C GLY A 118 3.16 -13.57 -8.14
N ILE A 119 3.17 -12.27 -7.85
CA ILE A 119 3.75 -11.71 -6.63
C ILE A 119 3.02 -12.17 -5.36
N TYR A 120 1.75 -12.58 -5.47
CA TYR A 120 0.96 -13.13 -4.38
C TYR A 120 1.42 -14.52 -3.92
N GLN A 121 2.31 -15.19 -4.67
CA GLN A 121 3.01 -16.38 -4.20
C GLN A 121 4.11 -16.10 -3.19
N ILE A 122 4.53 -14.84 -3.05
CA ILE A 122 5.63 -14.41 -2.16
C ILE A 122 5.08 -13.63 -0.98
N SER A 123 4.02 -12.87 -1.17
CA SER A 123 3.35 -12.08 -0.14
C SER A 123 1.85 -12.19 -0.31
N ARG A 124 1.10 -12.28 0.80
CA ARG A 124 -0.37 -12.20 0.73
C ARG A 124 -0.88 -10.76 0.61
N ASN A 125 -0.03 -9.77 0.94
CA ASN A 125 -0.38 -8.35 0.93
C ASN A 125 0.68 -7.50 0.23
N PRO A 126 1.06 -7.81 -1.03
CA PRO A 126 2.17 -7.14 -1.68
C PRO A 126 1.88 -5.66 -1.98
N ALA A 127 0.60 -5.26 -2.13
CA ALA A 127 0.24 -3.86 -2.31
C ALA A 127 0.59 -3.03 -1.07
N PHE A 128 0.22 -3.48 0.14
CA PHE A 128 0.58 -2.81 1.40
C PHE A 128 2.09 -2.81 1.62
N LEU A 129 2.78 -3.90 1.30
CA LEU A 129 4.24 -3.96 1.33
C LEU A 129 4.86 -2.90 0.41
N GLY A 130 4.27 -2.69 -0.78
CA GLY A 130 4.69 -1.63 -1.70
C GLY A 130 4.55 -0.24 -1.09
N PHE A 131 3.44 0.06 -0.40
CA PHE A 131 3.26 1.29 0.36
C PHE A 131 4.33 1.46 1.43
N ASP A 132 4.54 0.45 2.28
CA ASP A 132 5.51 0.49 3.37
C ASP A 132 6.93 0.78 2.84
N LEU A 133 7.34 0.11 1.76
CA LEU A 133 8.65 0.31 1.14
C LEU A 133 8.80 1.72 0.53
N VAL A 134 7.75 2.28 -0.09
CA VAL A 134 7.79 3.67 -0.60
C VAL A 134 7.94 4.64 0.56
N TYR A 135 7.15 4.50 1.62
CA TYR A 135 7.21 5.37 2.80
C TYR A 135 8.58 5.32 3.48
N ILE A 136 9.13 4.12 3.69
CA ILE A 136 10.49 3.93 4.23
C ILE A 136 11.52 4.55 3.29
N GLY A 137 11.40 4.32 1.98
CA GLY A 137 12.32 4.85 0.98
C GLY A 137 12.38 6.37 0.99
N ILE A 138 11.22 7.03 0.94
CA ILE A 138 11.14 8.50 0.98
C ILE A 138 11.61 9.05 2.33
N LEU A 139 11.26 8.38 3.45
CA LEU A 139 11.72 8.75 4.78
C LEU A 139 13.25 8.71 4.90
N LEU A 140 13.92 7.71 4.32
CA LEU A 140 15.38 7.63 4.29
C LEU A 140 16.01 8.69 3.41
N MET A 141 15.32 9.11 2.34
CA MET A 141 15.78 10.17 1.46
C MET A 141 15.61 11.56 2.07
N PHE A 142 14.50 11.81 2.79
CA PHE A 142 14.08 13.13 3.27
C PHE A 142 13.58 13.07 4.72
N PHE A 143 14.47 12.66 5.61
CA PHE A 143 14.12 12.48 7.01
C PHE A 143 13.71 13.79 7.70
N ASN A 144 12.56 13.73 8.36
CA ASN A 144 12.17 14.65 9.43
C ASN A 144 11.20 13.93 10.39
N PRO A 145 11.07 14.42 11.65
CA PRO A 145 10.23 13.77 12.66
C PRO A 145 8.75 13.66 12.29
N TRP A 146 8.20 14.63 11.59
CA TRP A 146 6.80 14.63 11.18
C TRP A 146 6.51 13.55 10.13
N LEU A 147 7.39 13.43 9.14
CA LEU A 147 7.31 12.37 8.14
C LEU A 147 7.47 10.99 8.78
N LEU A 148 8.39 10.85 9.75
CA LEU A 148 8.56 9.60 10.51
C LEU A 148 7.27 9.21 11.22
N ILE A 149 6.68 10.13 12.00
CA ILE A 149 5.45 9.88 12.77
C ILE A 149 4.31 9.50 11.81
N ALA A 150 4.13 10.26 10.74
CA ALA A 150 3.07 9.99 9.76
C ALA A 150 3.25 8.63 9.07
N SER A 151 4.46 8.31 8.63
CA SER A 151 4.76 7.03 7.96
C SER A 151 4.56 5.83 8.89
N VAL A 152 5.11 5.88 10.11
CA VAL A 152 4.94 4.81 11.10
C VAL A 152 3.46 4.62 11.44
N PHE A 153 2.73 5.71 11.62
CA PHE A 153 1.30 5.64 11.89
C PHE A 153 0.52 4.99 10.73
N ALA A 154 0.81 5.37 9.48
CA ALA A 154 0.17 4.77 8.31
C ALA A 154 0.48 3.28 8.19
N MET A 155 1.74 2.87 8.38
CA MET A 155 2.16 1.45 8.37
C MET A 155 1.44 0.63 9.46
N LEU A 156 1.26 1.20 10.66
CA LEU A 156 0.48 0.57 11.72
C LEU A 156 -1.00 0.41 11.33
N MET A 157 -1.60 1.43 10.69
CA MET A 157 -2.97 1.35 10.20
C MET A 157 -3.11 0.32 9.08
N PHE A 158 -2.14 0.18 8.18
CA PHE A 158 -2.12 -0.91 7.19
C PHE A 158 -2.08 -2.28 7.86
N HIS A 159 -1.23 -2.45 8.87
CA HIS A 159 -1.19 -3.72 9.62
C HIS A 159 -2.55 -4.06 10.25
N LEU A 160 -3.19 -3.09 10.91
CA LEU A 160 -4.51 -3.27 11.50
C LEU A 160 -5.58 -3.57 10.46
N GLN A 161 -5.53 -2.90 9.30
CA GLN A 161 -6.42 -3.17 8.17
C GLN A 161 -6.28 -4.61 7.67
N ILE A 162 -5.03 -5.08 7.46
CA ILE A 162 -4.77 -6.43 7.01
C ILE A 162 -5.33 -7.46 8.00
N VAL A 163 -5.02 -7.28 9.29
CA VAL A 163 -5.34 -8.28 10.32
C VAL A 163 -6.83 -8.34 10.65
N ASN A 164 -7.49 -7.19 10.74
CA ASN A 164 -8.86 -7.11 11.28
C ASN A 164 -9.93 -6.90 10.19
N VAL A 165 -9.53 -6.67 8.94
CA VAL A 165 -10.48 -6.40 7.86
C VAL A 165 -10.24 -7.30 6.66
N GLU A 166 -9.02 -7.28 6.09
CA GLU A 166 -8.72 -8.02 4.86
C GLU A 166 -8.70 -9.54 5.09
N GLU A 167 -8.00 -10.01 6.13
CA GLU A 167 -7.89 -11.45 6.41
C GLU A 167 -9.24 -12.06 6.82
N ASP A 168 -10.05 -11.33 7.58
CA ASP A 168 -11.38 -11.78 7.99
C ASP A 168 -12.32 -11.84 6.76
N PHE A 169 -12.31 -10.79 5.93
CA PHE A 169 -13.09 -10.78 4.69
C PHE A 169 -12.71 -11.93 3.75
N LEU A 170 -11.41 -12.17 3.55
CA LEU A 170 -10.93 -13.24 2.69
C LEU A 170 -11.32 -14.62 3.23
N LEU A 171 -11.32 -14.78 4.56
CA LEU A 171 -11.76 -16.03 5.20
C LEU A 171 -13.27 -16.23 5.06
N GLU A 172 -14.07 -15.18 5.27
CA GLU A 172 -15.54 -15.23 5.09
C GLU A 172 -15.91 -15.54 3.63
N THR A 173 -15.17 -14.98 2.66
CA THR A 173 -15.52 -15.05 1.24
C THR A 173 -15.02 -16.33 0.57
N PHE A 174 -13.78 -16.75 0.85
CA PHE A 174 -13.11 -17.86 0.15
C PHE A 174 -12.87 -19.11 1.02
N GLY A 175 -13.16 -19.05 2.33
CA GLY A 175 -13.18 -20.20 3.23
C GLY A 175 -11.91 -21.06 3.17
N GLN A 176 -12.07 -22.35 2.80
CA GLN A 176 -10.98 -23.33 2.76
C GLN A 176 -9.89 -23.00 1.71
N GLU A 177 -10.25 -22.38 0.62
CA GLU A 177 -9.30 -21.96 -0.42
C GLU A 177 -8.31 -20.92 0.15
N TYR A 178 -8.82 -19.92 0.86
CA TYR A 178 -7.98 -18.93 1.55
C TYR A 178 -7.13 -19.57 2.66
N LEU A 179 -7.66 -20.51 3.43
CA LEU A 179 -6.89 -21.21 4.46
C LEU A 179 -5.73 -22.02 3.86
N ALA A 180 -5.94 -22.68 2.72
CA ALA A 180 -4.89 -23.38 2.01
C ALA A 180 -3.80 -22.43 1.49
N TYR A 181 -4.20 -21.26 0.98
CA TYR A 181 -3.29 -20.19 0.55
C TYR A 181 -2.50 -19.63 1.75
N LYS A 182 -3.18 -19.32 2.87
CA LYS A 182 -2.58 -18.79 4.12
C LYS A 182 -1.52 -19.74 4.72
N LYS A 183 -1.66 -21.06 4.51
CA LYS A 183 -0.67 -22.06 4.94
C LYS A 183 0.62 -22.02 4.09
N LYS A 184 0.55 -21.59 2.84
CA LYS A 184 1.68 -21.62 1.89
C LYS A 184 2.47 -20.31 1.85
N VAL A 185 1.81 -19.17 2.09
CA VAL A 185 2.38 -17.84 1.89
C VAL A 185 2.28 -17.02 3.17
N ASN A 186 3.34 -16.30 3.51
CA ASN A 186 3.35 -15.40 4.67
C ASN A 186 2.55 -14.14 4.39
N ARG A 187 2.21 -13.39 5.46
CA ARG A 187 1.44 -12.14 5.38
C ARG A 187 2.19 -11.06 4.60
N TYR A 188 3.49 -10.90 4.86
CA TYR A 188 4.33 -9.89 4.21
C TYR A 188 5.28 -10.49 3.19
N ILE A 189 6.26 -11.26 3.60
CA ILE A 189 7.28 -11.81 2.70
C ILE A 189 7.56 -13.28 3.03
N GLY A 190 7.64 -14.09 1.98
CA GLY A 190 8.14 -15.46 2.01
C GLY A 190 7.06 -16.52 1.94
N ARG A 191 7.51 -17.73 1.64
CA ARG A 191 6.73 -18.97 1.69
C ARG A 191 6.96 -19.67 3.03
N LYS A 192 5.95 -20.40 3.48
CA LYS A 192 6.05 -21.29 4.65
C LYS A 192 6.52 -22.65 4.23
#